data_7bbbeca5658aeda33c1a9dfad93ef1bc
#
_entry.id   7bbbeca5658aeda33c1a9dfad93ef1bc
#
_cell.length_a   1.000
_cell.length_b   1.000
_cell.length_c   1.000
_cell.angle_alpha   90.00
_cell.angle_beta   90.00
_cell.angle_gamma   90.00
#
_symmetry.space_group_name_H-M   'P 1'
#
loop_
_entity.id
_entity.type
_entity.pdbx_description
1 polymer ?
#
loop_
_entity_poly.entity_id
_entity_poly.type
_entity_poly.pdbx_seq_one_letter_code
_entity_poly.pdbx_strand_id
1 'polypeptide(L)'
;MEFLDSYFEDEVREGFYVPSLMKRAWAAQMELLEVVQNICDKHQIPLYAEWGTLLGAVRHKGRIPWDDDIDMCMLREDYEKFSKVIDAELPEDCWFIDFHRTKDVNLMLGRVMNSKFHVVEGELLEKYHGFPYVVGIDIFWMDSLPKDAAVRKKYQDQINLIYRVLLALQYEECASEKMTRDEMEYHICQVEKMCKTSICRTTSLRDQLVDLLEKMTWKMNQEEGSGEIANVYLWRKNTHYHLPKEVYETETYIPFENTKIRVPDRYEEILEIKYRKNWKLPIRSGGLHDYPSYAKQQEFLKNNEAGELFAYHFSAEEMKKVQAEREKKVTLQEEVNAFFPLFREIHEE
;
A
#
# COMPACT_ATOMS: atom_id res chain seq x y z
N MET A 1 16.98 9.46 12.00
CA MET A 1 16.29 10.78 12.13
C MET A 1 16.25 11.25 13.58
N GLU A 2 16.27 12.58 13.83
CA GLU A 2 16.10 13.12 15.19
C GLU A 2 14.64 13.46 15.45
N PHE A 3 14.12 13.00 16.59
CA PHE A 3 12.80 13.34 17.11
C PHE A 3 12.95 13.94 18.51
N LEU A 4 12.17 14.96 18.81
CA LEU A 4 12.07 15.49 20.17
C LEU A 4 11.31 14.48 21.06
N ASP A 5 11.65 14.38 22.34
CA ASP A 5 10.95 13.49 23.27
C ASP A 5 9.43 13.75 23.29
N SER A 6 9.01 15.02 23.18
CA SER A 6 7.62 15.41 23.11
C SER A 6 6.89 14.90 21.86
N TYR A 7 7.61 14.49 20.79
CA TYR A 7 6.98 13.86 19.63
C TYR A 7 6.28 12.54 20.02
N PHE A 8 6.83 11.82 20.98
CA PHE A 8 6.30 10.51 21.40
C PHE A 8 5.22 10.59 22.48
N GLU A 9 4.81 11.77 22.89
CA GLU A 9 3.66 11.93 23.78
C GLU A 9 2.34 11.69 23.04
N ASP A 10 1.33 11.22 23.79
CA ASP A 10 -0.03 11.14 23.29
C ASP A 10 -0.52 12.52 22.83
N GLU A 11 -1.24 12.59 21.74
CA GLU A 11 -1.80 13.84 21.27
C GLU A 11 -3.21 13.70 20.71
N VAL A 12 -3.92 14.82 20.62
CA VAL A 12 -5.16 14.92 19.84
C VAL A 12 -4.89 15.82 18.65
N ARG A 13 -4.81 15.24 17.45
CA ARG A 13 -4.59 15.96 16.21
C ARG A 13 -5.88 15.96 15.39
N GLU A 14 -6.42 17.14 15.11
CA GLU A 14 -7.71 17.34 14.44
C GLU A 14 -8.89 16.57 15.09
N GLY A 15 -8.89 16.51 16.43
CA GLY A 15 -9.91 15.80 17.19
C GLY A 15 -9.79 14.26 17.15
N PHE A 16 -8.70 13.72 16.59
CA PHE A 16 -8.36 12.30 16.60
C PHE A 16 -7.26 12.03 17.63
N TYR A 17 -7.48 11.05 18.50
CA TYR A 17 -6.48 10.63 19.47
C TYR A 17 -5.41 9.75 18.82
N VAL A 18 -4.16 10.19 18.91
CA VAL A 18 -2.98 9.48 18.42
C VAL A 18 -2.17 9.03 19.62
N PRO A 19 -2.13 7.75 19.96
CA PRO A 19 -1.37 7.26 21.10
C PRO A 19 0.14 7.27 20.82
N SER A 20 0.95 7.34 21.87
CA SER A 20 2.41 7.27 21.84
C SER A 20 2.93 6.10 21.00
N LEU A 21 2.32 4.91 21.12
CA LEU A 21 2.72 3.74 20.34
C LEU A 21 2.53 3.94 18.82
N MET A 22 1.47 4.62 18.39
CA MET A 22 1.27 4.99 16.99
C MET A 22 2.34 5.97 16.51
N LYS A 23 2.70 6.95 17.33
CA LYS A 23 3.77 7.90 17.00
C LYS A 23 5.13 7.21 16.88
N ARG A 24 5.38 6.18 17.67
CA ARG A 24 6.57 5.32 17.51
C ARG A 24 6.51 4.49 16.24
N ALA A 25 5.33 3.97 15.85
CA ALA A 25 5.13 3.31 14.55
C ALA A 25 5.43 4.28 13.39
N TRP A 26 4.92 5.51 13.47
CA TRP A 26 5.21 6.55 12.48
C TRP A 26 6.71 6.88 12.40
N ALA A 27 7.39 7.02 13.55
CA ALA A 27 8.82 7.27 13.58
C ALA A 27 9.61 6.11 12.96
N ALA A 28 9.27 4.86 13.28
CA ALA A 28 9.89 3.67 12.68
C ALA A 28 9.71 3.63 11.15
N GLN A 29 8.53 3.99 10.65
CA GLN A 29 8.29 4.12 9.20
C GLN A 29 9.06 5.29 8.59
N MET A 30 9.26 6.38 9.31
CA MET A 30 10.05 7.53 8.83
C MET A 30 11.54 7.18 8.70
N GLU A 31 12.12 6.39 9.65
CA GLU A 31 13.46 5.84 9.52
C GLU A 31 13.59 4.97 8.26
N LEU A 32 12.60 4.12 8.02
CA LEU A 32 12.57 3.26 6.86
C LEU A 32 12.40 4.06 5.56
N LEU A 33 11.58 5.11 5.56
CA LEU A 33 11.41 6.02 4.42
C LEU A 33 12.73 6.71 4.06
N GLU A 34 13.49 7.18 5.05
CA GLU A 34 14.81 7.78 4.83
C GLU A 34 15.77 6.79 4.16
N VAL A 35 15.78 5.53 4.60
CA VAL A 35 16.59 4.47 3.96
C VAL A 35 16.21 4.32 2.49
N VAL A 36 14.92 4.18 2.19
CA VAL A 36 14.43 3.99 0.82
C VAL A 36 14.70 5.21 -0.05
N GLN A 37 14.46 6.43 0.45
CA GLN A 37 14.75 7.68 -0.27
C GLN A 37 16.25 7.80 -0.60
N ASN A 38 17.13 7.51 0.37
CA ASN A 38 18.58 7.57 0.15
C ASN A 38 19.06 6.59 -0.93
N ILE A 39 18.48 5.37 -0.96
CA ILE A 39 18.77 4.38 -2.02
C ILE A 39 18.27 4.91 -3.37
N CYS A 40 17.05 5.43 -3.42
CA CYS A 40 16.47 5.98 -4.64
C CYS A 40 17.28 7.18 -5.17
N ASP A 41 17.68 8.10 -4.31
CA ASP A 41 18.48 9.27 -4.69
C ASP A 41 19.87 8.87 -5.20
N LYS A 42 20.53 7.91 -4.52
CA LYS A 42 21.83 7.34 -4.96
C LYS A 42 21.77 6.78 -6.38
N HIS A 43 20.68 6.11 -6.72
CA HIS A 43 20.48 5.48 -8.03
C HIS A 43 19.68 6.34 -9.01
N GLN A 44 19.36 7.60 -8.66
CA GLN A 44 18.57 8.52 -9.48
C GLN A 44 17.21 7.93 -9.89
N ILE A 45 16.54 7.28 -8.95
CA ILE A 45 15.22 6.66 -9.12
C ILE A 45 14.17 7.58 -8.49
N PRO A 46 13.26 8.19 -9.26
CA PRO A 46 12.17 8.97 -8.70
C PRO A 46 11.23 8.11 -7.84
N LEU A 47 11.00 8.54 -6.59
CA LEU A 47 10.08 7.92 -5.65
C LEU A 47 9.11 8.97 -5.15
N TYR A 48 7.83 8.81 -5.43
CA TYR A 48 6.79 9.81 -5.14
C TYR A 48 5.85 9.34 -4.03
N ALA A 49 5.39 10.28 -3.21
CA ALA A 49 4.30 10.02 -2.27
C ALA A 49 3.01 9.66 -3.02
N GLU A 50 2.27 8.70 -2.46
CA GLU A 50 1.06 8.16 -3.07
C GLU A 50 -0.08 8.13 -2.05
N TRP A 51 -1.32 8.01 -2.48
CA TRP A 51 -2.53 7.85 -1.66
C TRP A 51 -2.59 8.75 -0.41
N GLY A 52 -2.76 8.14 0.77
CA GLY A 52 -2.82 8.81 2.08
C GLY A 52 -1.57 9.60 2.38
N THR A 53 -0.41 9.10 2.00
CA THR A 53 0.87 9.78 2.19
C THR A 53 0.94 11.09 1.38
N LEU A 54 0.54 11.09 0.10
CA LEU A 54 0.47 12.31 -0.71
C LEU A 54 -0.56 13.31 -0.13
N LEU A 55 -1.75 12.82 0.19
CA LEU A 55 -2.81 13.65 0.77
C LEU A 55 -2.38 14.27 2.11
N GLY A 56 -1.72 13.49 2.96
CA GLY A 56 -1.17 13.92 4.23
C GLY A 56 -0.09 14.99 4.05
N ALA A 57 0.88 14.74 3.17
CA ALA A 57 1.95 15.70 2.87
C ALA A 57 1.39 17.07 2.43
N VAL A 58 0.41 17.08 1.54
CA VAL A 58 -0.17 18.32 1.00
C VAL A 58 -1.07 19.01 2.00
N ARG A 59 -1.99 18.27 2.64
CA ARG A 59 -3.05 18.84 3.50
C ARG A 59 -2.59 19.08 4.93
N HIS A 60 -1.84 18.13 5.51
CA HIS A 60 -1.43 18.15 6.93
C HIS A 60 0.05 18.50 7.12
N LYS A 61 0.84 18.56 6.04
CA LYS A 61 2.30 18.67 6.06
C LYS A 61 2.98 17.52 6.84
N GLY A 62 2.32 16.37 6.87
CA GLY A 62 2.70 15.19 7.61
C GLY A 62 1.65 14.11 7.49
N ARG A 63 1.56 13.28 8.50
CA ARG A 63 0.61 12.17 8.56
C ARG A 63 -0.83 12.66 8.70
N ILE A 64 -1.75 11.97 8.06
CA ILE A 64 -3.17 12.04 8.40
C ILE A 64 -3.33 11.37 9.76
N PRO A 65 -3.98 12.00 10.77
CA PRO A 65 -3.99 11.47 12.13
C PRO A 65 -4.58 10.05 12.30
N TRP A 66 -5.48 9.66 11.40
CA TRP A 66 -6.14 8.34 11.36
C TRP A 66 -5.59 7.42 10.29
N ASP A 67 -4.36 7.65 9.84
CA ASP A 67 -3.64 6.88 8.84
C ASP A 67 -2.35 6.30 9.45
N ASP A 68 -2.01 5.07 9.11
CA ASP A 68 -0.94 4.34 9.80
C ASP A 68 0.06 3.65 8.86
N ASP A 69 -0.02 3.93 7.55
CA ASP A 69 0.89 3.43 6.53
C ASP A 69 1.62 4.54 5.78
N ILE A 70 2.61 4.16 5.00
CA ILE A 70 3.27 5.00 4.00
C ILE A 70 3.16 4.32 2.66
N ASP A 71 2.50 5.01 1.75
CA ASP A 71 2.38 4.62 0.35
C ASP A 71 3.27 5.49 -0.53
N MET A 72 4.09 4.85 -1.35
CA MET A 72 4.93 5.48 -2.35
C MET A 72 4.64 4.90 -3.73
N CYS A 73 4.99 5.62 -4.78
CA CYS A 73 4.90 5.08 -6.15
C CYS A 73 6.10 5.45 -7.01
N MET A 74 6.28 4.67 -8.06
CA MET A 74 7.27 4.86 -9.13
C MET A 74 6.61 4.61 -10.47
N LEU A 75 7.15 5.19 -11.55
CA LEU A 75 6.83 4.71 -12.89
C LEU A 75 7.38 3.29 -13.08
N ARG A 76 6.78 2.49 -13.95
CA ARG A 76 7.17 1.09 -14.16
C ARG A 76 8.68 0.91 -14.41
N GLU A 77 9.25 1.72 -15.26
CA GLU A 77 10.68 1.65 -15.59
C GLU A 77 11.60 1.92 -14.39
N ASP A 78 11.17 2.80 -13.49
CA ASP A 78 11.91 3.15 -12.29
C ASP A 78 11.77 2.07 -11.21
N TYR A 79 10.58 1.46 -11.08
CA TYR A 79 10.40 0.29 -10.23
C TYR A 79 11.28 -0.89 -10.67
N GLU A 80 11.44 -1.12 -11.96
CA GLU A 80 12.33 -2.15 -12.50
C GLU A 80 13.82 -1.88 -12.16
N LYS A 81 14.24 -0.62 -12.13
CA LYS A 81 15.58 -0.25 -11.66
C LYS A 81 15.70 -0.47 -10.15
N PHE A 82 14.71 0.01 -9.39
CA PHE A 82 14.64 -0.12 -7.94
C PHE A 82 14.72 -1.59 -7.51
N SER A 83 13.91 -2.45 -8.09
CA SER A 83 13.84 -3.87 -7.74
C SER A 83 15.15 -4.64 -7.96
N LYS A 84 16.05 -4.13 -8.81
CA LYS A 84 17.37 -4.73 -9.07
C LYS A 84 18.44 -4.33 -8.08
N VAL A 85 18.30 -3.16 -7.46
CA VAL A 85 19.33 -2.61 -6.57
C VAL A 85 18.97 -2.74 -5.09
N ILE A 86 17.68 -2.81 -4.76
CA ILE A 86 17.21 -2.68 -3.39
C ILE A 86 17.80 -3.73 -2.45
N ASP A 87 17.86 -5.00 -2.84
CA ASP A 87 18.37 -6.07 -1.97
C ASP A 87 19.85 -5.91 -1.60
N ALA A 88 20.65 -5.31 -2.48
CA ALA A 88 22.08 -5.08 -2.25
C ALA A 88 22.37 -3.81 -1.42
N GLU A 89 21.40 -2.91 -1.33
CA GLU A 89 21.55 -1.59 -0.70
C GLU A 89 20.84 -1.51 0.66
N LEU A 90 19.89 -2.41 0.94
CA LEU A 90 19.18 -2.43 2.22
C LEU A 90 20.11 -2.77 3.38
N PRO A 91 19.95 -2.12 4.55
CA PRO A 91 20.53 -2.59 5.80
C PRO A 91 20.16 -4.05 6.11
N GLU A 92 21.02 -4.77 6.83
CA GLU A 92 20.83 -6.19 7.15
C GLU A 92 19.52 -6.50 7.92
N ASP A 93 19.03 -5.54 8.69
CA ASP A 93 17.79 -5.64 9.43
C ASP A 93 16.54 -5.35 8.59
N CYS A 94 16.69 -4.73 7.41
CA CYS A 94 15.58 -4.42 6.51
C CYS A 94 15.35 -5.55 5.49
N TRP A 95 14.14 -5.64 5.01
CA TRP A 95 13.77 -6.66 4.04
C TRP A 95 12.83 -6.10 2.97
N PHE A 96 13.08 -6.51 1.71
CA PHE A 96 12.21 -6.20 0.60
C PHE A 96 11.45 -7.44 0.15
N ILE A 97 10.14 -7.30 0.05
CA ILE A 97 9.23 -8.30 -0.54
C ILE A 97 8.48 -7.66 -1.69
N ASP A 98 8.14 -8.45 -2.69
CA ASP A 98 7.27 -8.00 -3.75
C ASP A 98 6.40 -9.14 -4.31
N PHE A 99 5.43 -8.75 -5.11
CA PHE A 99 4.48 -9.62 -5.77
C PHE A 99 5.14 -10.73 -6.61
N HIS A 100 6.29 -10.47 -7.22
CA HIS A 100 6.97 -11.41 -8.12
C HIS A 100 7.84 -12.41 -7.36
N ARG A 101 8.52 -11.95 -6.34
CA ARG A 101 9.57 -12.71 -5.64
C ARG A 101 9.08 -13.47 -4.41
N THR A 102 7.99 -13.02 -3.80
CA THR A 102 7.55 -13.53 -2.50
C THR A 102 6.23 -14.28 -2.65
N LYS A 103 6.24 -15.59 -2.33
CA LYS A 103 5.11 -16.51 -2.58
C LYS A 103 3.79 -16.09 -1.92
N ASP A 104 3.87 -15.44 -0.77
CA ASP A 104 2.68 -15.08 0.03
C ASP A 104 2.23 -13.64 -0.18
N VAL A 105 2.87 -12.89 -1.08
CA VAL A 105 2.50 -11.51 -1.44
C VAL A 105 1.59 -11.54 -2.67
N ASN A 106 0.32 -11.21 -2.49
CA ASN A 106 -0.68 -11.21 -3.56
C ASN A 106 -1.19 -9.80 -3.92
N LEU A 107 -0.62 -8.77 -3.34
CA LEU A 107 -0.81 -7.39 -3.76
C LEU A 107 0.25 -7.04 -4.81
N MET A 108 -0.18 -6.41 -5.89
CA MET A 108 0.72 -5.93 -6.96
C MET A 108 1.47 -4.68 -6.49
N LEU A 109 2.37 -4.88 -5.54
CA LEU A 109 3.25 -3.86 -4.97
C LEU A 109 4.56 -4.49 -4.49
N GLY A 110 5.56 -3.65 -4.26
CA GLY A 110 6.71 -3.98 -3.43
C GLY A 110 6.52 -3.40 -2.04
N ARG A 111 7.13 -4.02 -1.04
CA ARG A 111 7.12 -3.52 0.34
C ARG A 111 8.51 -3.64 0.94
N VAL A 112 9.04 -2.53 1.44
CA VAL A 112 10.25 -2.52 2.26
C VAL A 112 9.82 -2.56 3.72
N MET A 113 10.40 -3.46 4.51
CA MET A 113 10.08 -3.67 5.92
C MET A 113 11.31 -3.44 6.80
N ASN A 114 11.09 -2.95 8.00
CA ASN A 114 12.14 -2.68 8.98
C ASN A 114 12.71 -3.95 9.63
N SER A 115 12.04 -5.08 9.50
CA SER A 115 12.50 -6.38 10.01
C SER A 115 11.67 -7.51 9.41
N LYS A 116 12.21 -8.73 9.47
CA LYS A 116 11.46 -9.99 9.19
C LYS A 116 10.63 -10.44 10.39
N PHE A 117 11.02 -10.04 11.57
CA PHE A 117 10.48 -10.49 12.84
C PHE A 117 10.22 -9.29 13.75
N HIS A 118 9.45 -9.51 14.80
CA HIS A 118 9.27 -8.51 15.85
C HIS A 118 10.59 -8.12 16.46
N VAL A 119 10.80 -6.84 16.67
CA VAL A 119 12.03 -6.26 17.18
C VAL A 119 12.03 -6.40 18.70
N VAL A 120 12.86 -7.29 19.23
CA VAL A 120 12.97 -7.55 20.67
C VAL A 120 14.36 -7.23 21.24
N GLU A 121 15.32 -6.90 20.41
CA GLU A 121 16.68 -6.59 20.80
C GLU A 121 16.83 -5.09 21.10
N GLY A 122 17.63 -4.76 22.12
CA GLY A 122 17.78 -3.41 22.61
C GLY A 122 18.20 -2.41 21.53
N GLU A 123 19.20 -2.74 20.73
CA GLU A 123 19.72 -1.86 19.67
C GLU A 123 18.69 -1.59 18.55
N LEU A 124 17.94 -2.61 18.14
CA LEU A 124 16.90 -2.46 17.13
C LEU A 124 15.68 -1.70 17.67
N LEU A 125 15.28 -1.94 18.91
CA LEU A 125 14.25 -1.15 19.57
C LEU A 125 14.65 0.32 19.69
N GLU A 126 15.91 0.61 20.02
CA GLU A 126 16.43 1.97 20.07
C GLU A 126 16.39 2.64 18.69
N LYS A 127 16.87 1.94 17.65
CA LYS A 127 16.84 2.40 16.26
C LYS A 127 15.43 2.77 15.79
N TYR A 128 14.43 1.97 16.19
CA TYR A 128 13.01 2.20 15.81
C TYR A 128 12.21 2.84 16.94
N HIS A 129 12.84 3.67 17.75
CA HIS A 129 12.20 4.53 18.78
C HIS A 129 11.33 3.74 19.79
N GLY A 130 11.72 2.50 20.10
CA GLY A 130 10.97 1.64 20.99
C GLY A 130 9.74 1.00 20.38
N PHE A 131 9.58 1.02 19.05
CA PHE A 131 8.49 0.33 18.37
C PHE A 131 8.83 -1.14 18.11
N PRO A 132 8.12 -2.12 18.71
CA PRO A 132 8.53 -3.52 18.68
C PRO A 132 7.99 -4.32 17.48
N TYR A 133 7.06 -3.75 16.72
CA TYR A 133 6.39 -4.46 15.64
C TYR A 133 7.00 -4.16 14.28
N VAL A 134 6.70 -5.03 13.30
CA VAL A 134 7.13 -4.82 11.92
C VAL A 134 6.27 -3.72 11.28
N VAL A 135 6.95 -2.76 10.68
CA VAL A 135 6.34 -1.75 9.80
C VAL A 135 6.89 -1.88 8.39
N GLY A 136 6.16 -1.36 7.43
CA GLY A 136 6.58 -1.35 6.04
C GLY A 136 6.24 -0.04 5.33
N ILE A 137 6.84 0.10 4.14
CA ILE A 137 6.51 1.12 3.15
C ILE A 137 6.07 0.40 1.91
N ASP A 138 4.87 0.69 1.44
CA ASP A 138 4.31 0.15 0.21
C ASP A 138 4.78 0.96 -1.00
N ILE A 139 5.24 0.28 -2.04
CA ILE A 139 5.76 0.88 -3.25
C ILE A 139 4.95 0.34 -4.43
N PHE A 140 4.09 1.19 -4.96
CA PHE A 140 3.28 0.88 -6.14
C PHE A 140 4.04 1.25 -7.40
N TRP A 141 3.80 0.52 -8.48
CA TRP A 141 4.24 0.94 -9.81
C TRP A 141 3.07 1.35 -10.68
N MET A 142 3.35 2.28 -11.59
CA MET A 142 2.40 2.81 -12.55
C MET A 142 2.74 2.31 -13.94
N ASP A 143 1.84 1.54 -14.55
CA ASP A 143 1.95 1.02 -15.90
C ASP A 143 1.31 1.96 -16.92
N SER A 144 1.88 2.03 -18.12
CA SER A 144 1.30 2.78 -19.24
C SER A 144 0.04 2.11 -19.77
N LEU A 145 -1.01 2.87 -20.04
CA LEU A 145 -2.24 2.36 -20.61
C LEU A 145 -2.24 2.46 -22.13
N PRO A 146 -2.70 1.42 -22.86
CA PRO A 146 -2.83 1.45 -24.31
C PRO A 146 -3.79 2.57 -24.78
N LYS A 147 -3.48 3.17 -25.92
CA LYS A 147 -4.32 4.19 -26.56
C LYS A 147 -5.62 3.62 -27.08
N ASP A 148 -5.56 2.45 -27.70
CA ASP A 148 -6.74 1.78 -28.25
C ASP A 148 -7.64 1.24 -27.13
N ALA A 149 -8.91 1.69 -27.12
CA ALA A 149 -9.86 1.32 -26.09
C ALA A 149 -10.20 -0.18 -26.06
N ALA A 150 -10.21 -0.85 -27.22
CA ALA A 150 -10.49 -2.28 -27.29
C ALA A 150 -9.30 -3.10 -26.78
N VAL A 151 -8.07 -2.66 -27.07
CA VAL A 151 -6.84 -3.25 -26.54
C VAL A 151 -6.80 -3.04 -25.01
N ARG A 152 -7.12 -1.84 -24.54
CA ARG A 152 -7.20 -1.52 -23.10
C ARG A 152 -8.19 -2.42 -22.37
N LYS A 153 -9.41 -2.53 -22.92
CA LYS A 153 -10.46 -3.41 -22.34
C LYS A 153 -10.03 -4.87 -22.31
N LYS A 154 -9.39 -5.35 -23.36
CA LYS A 154 -8.87 -6.71 -23.42
C LYS A 154 -7.87 -6.99 -22.30
N TYR A 155 -6.88 -6.10 -22.09
CA TYR A 155 -5.91 -6.26 -20.98
C TYR A 155 -6.61 -6.23 -19.62
N GLN A 156 -7.55 -5.32 -19.43
CA GLN A 156 -8.31 -5.22 -18.19
C GLN A 156 -9.05 -6.54 -17.87
N ASP A 157 -9.75 -7.11 -18.85
CA ASP A 157 -10.48 -8.37 -18.68
C ASP A 157 -9.55 -9.54 -18.37
N GLN A 158 -8.40 -9.61 -19.05
CA GLN A 158 -7.38 -10.62 -18.82
C GLN A 158 -6.77 -10.50 -17.40
N ILE A 159 -6.38 -9.31 -17.01
CA ILE A 159 -5.79 -9.01 -15.69
C ILE A 159 -6.81 -9.32 -14.58
N ASN A 160 -8.06 -8.89 -14.76
CA ASN A 160 -9.12 -9.18 -13.79
C ASN A 160 -9.33 -10.67 -13.58
N LEU A 161 -9.36 -11.45 -14.68
CA LEU A 161 -9.57 -12.87 -14.60
C LEU A 161 -8.40 -13.59 -13.90
N ILE A 162 -7.16 -13.25 -14.27
CA ILE A 162 -5.96 -13.84 -13.64
C ILE A 162 -5.94 -13.50 -12.16
N TYR A 163 -6.18 -12.23 -11.84
CA TYR A 163 -6.11 -11.76 -10.43
C TYR A 163 -7.21 -12.38 -9.58
N ARG A 164 -8.39 -12.62 -10.13
CA ARG A 164 -9.48 -13.34 -9.44
C ARG A 164 -9.06 -14.76 -9.03
N VAL A 165 -8.35 -15.47 -9.91
CA VAL A 165 -7.81 -16.80 -9.59
C VAL A 165 -6.72 -16.72 -8.54
N LEU A 166 -5.82 -15.72 -8.63
CA LEU A 166 -4.77 -15.48 -7.62
C LEU A 166 -5.34 -15.23 -6.23
N LEU A 167 -6.38 -14.39 -6.13
CA LEU A 167 -7.05 -14.12 -4.85
C LEU A 167 -7.68 -15.39 -4.26
N ALA A 168 -8.33 -16.19 -5.10
CA ALA A 168 -8.94 -17.45 -4.65
C ALA A 168 -7.89 -18.46 -4.15
N LEU A 169 -6.70 -18.50 -4.75
CA LEU A 169 -5.58 -19.33 -4.28
C LEU A 169 -5.03 -18.85 -2.92
N GLN A 170 -5.06 -17.55 -2.65
CA GLN A 170 -4.59 -16.97 -1.40
C GLN A 170 -5.53 -17.21 -0.24
N TYR A 171 -6.83 -17.06 -0.52
CA TYR A 171 -7.86 -17.05 0.51
C TYR A 171 -8.63 -18.38 0.57
N GLU A 172 -7.92 -19.52 0.48
CA GLU A 172 -8.57 -20.83 0.69
C GLU A 172 -9.38 -20.86 2.00
N GLU A 173 -9.01 -20.02 2.97
CA GLU A 173 -9.68 -19.88 4.27
C GLU A 173 -10.62 -18.66 4.38
N CYS A 174 -10.57 -17.67 3.48
CA CYS A 174 -11.40 -16.46 3.53
C CYS A 174 -12.72 -16.60 2.78
N ALA A 175 -13.83 -16.33 3.45
CA ALA A 175 -15.19 -16.66 2.99
C ALA A 175 -15.66 -15.93 1.72
N SER A 176 -15.12 -14.74 1.39
CA SER A 176 -15.61 -13.91 0.28
C SER A 176 -15.06 -14.26 -1.10
N GLU A 177 -13.93 -14.97 -1.16
CA GLU A 177 -13.23 -15.30 -2.42
C GLU A 177 -13.08 -16.82 -2.60
N LYS A 178 -13.79 -17.62 -1.81
CA LYS A 178 -13.76 -19.09 -1.93
C LYS A 178 -14.28 -19.53 -3.28
N MET A 179 -13.45 -20.30 -3.97
CA MET A 179 -13.85 -21.04 -5.16
C MET A 179 -13.83 -22.52 -4.86
N THR A 180 -14.82 -23.26 -5.37
CA THR A 180 -14.74 -24.71 -5.45
C THR A 180 -13.63 -25.12 -6.41
N ARG A 181 -13.16 -26.37 -6.33
CA ARG A 181 -12.17 -26.90 -7.24
C ARG A 181 -12.63 -26.81 -8.71
N ASP A 182 -13.89 -27.03 -8.97
CA ASP A 182 -14.47 -27.00 -10.32
C ASP A 182 -14.56 -25.55 -10.84
N GLU A 183 -14.91 -24.60 -10.00
CA GLU A 183 -14.89 -23.16 -10.35
C GLU A 183 -13.46 -22.68 -10.62
N MET A 184 -12.50 -23.10 -9.79
CA MET A 184 -11.08 -22.78 -10.00
C MET A 184 -10.61 -23.29 -11.37
N GLU A 185 -10.88 -24.59 -11.68
CA GLU A 185 -10.51 -25.17 -12.97
C GLU A 185 -11.20 -24.47 -14.12
N TYR A 186 -12.49 -24.14 -14.00
CA TYR A 186 -13.22 -23.37 -15.00
C TYR A 186 -12.51 -22.02 -15.28
N HIS A 187 -12.15 -21.27 -14.24
CA HIS A 187 -11.48 -19.98 -14.40
C HIS A 187 -10.07 -20.13 -14.99
N ILE A 188 -9.31 -21.16 -14.60
CA ILE A 188 -8.00 -21.43 -15.20
C ILE A 188 -8.15 -21.72 -16.70
N CYS A 189 -9.13 -22.54 -17.10
CA CYS A 189 -9.42 -22.77 -18.52
C CYS A 189 -9.81 -21.48 -19.27
N GLN A 190 -10.52 -20.54 -18.61
CA GLN A 190 -10.81 -19.23 -19.21
C GLN A 190 -9.53 -18.39 -19.37
N VAL A 191 -8.61 -18.41 -18.39
CA VAL A 191 -7.29 -17.75 -18.49
C VAL A 191 -6.52 -18.32 -19.67
N GLU A 192 -6.41 -19.66 -19.80
CA GLU A 192 -5.72 -20.32 -20.91
C GLU A 192 -6.28 -19.90 -22.26
N LYS A 193 -7.61 -19.91 -22.40
CA LYS A 193 -8.30 -19.51 -23.63
C LYS A 193 -8.08 -18.03 -23.95
N MET A 194 -8.26 -17.16 -22.97
CA MET A 194 -8.19 -15.70 -23.16
C MET A 194 -6.76 -15.21 -23.39
N CYS A 195 -5.79 -15.79 -22.70
CA CYS A 195 -4.38 -15.44 -22.81
C CYS A 195 -3.62 -16.27 -23.85
N LYS A 196 -4.27 -17.28 -24.46
CA LYS A 196 -3.65 -18.20 -25.42
C LYS A 196 -2.40 -18.88 -24.86
N THR A 197 -2.51 -19.42 -23.67
CA THR A 197 -1.43 -20.07 -22.91
C THR A 197 -1.89 -21.42 -22.36
N SER A 198 -0.98 -22.22 -21.85
CA SER A 198 -1.26 -23.43 -21.07
C SER A 198 -0.72 -23.27 -19.67
N ILE A 199 -1.48 -23.68 -18.66
CA ILE A 199 -1.11 -23.62 -17.25
C ILE A 199 -0.97 -25.07 -16.74
N CYS A 200 0.19 -25.41 -16.22
CA CYS A 200 0.47 -26.72 -15.67
C CYS A 200 -0.22 -26.90 -14.31
N ARG A 201 -1.04 -28.00 -14.15
CA ARG A 201 -1.77 -28.28 -12.89
C ARG A 201 -0.91 -28.98 -11.83
N THR A 202 0.31 -29.38 -12.19
CA THR A 202 1.22 -30.14 -11.30
C THR A 202 2.34 -29.30 -10.71
N THR A 203 2.42 -28.04 -11.09
CA THR A 203 3.36 -27.05 -10.54
C THR A 203 2.60 -25.90 -9.90
N SER A 204 3.32 -24.98 -9.22
CA SER A 204 2.69 -23.82 -8.59
C SER A 204 1.82 -23.03 -9.56
N LEU A 205 0.51 -23.06 -9.33
CA LEU A 205 -0.45 -22.27 -10.11
C LEU A 205 -0.20 -20.78 -9.93
N ARG A 206 0.08 -20.37 -8.67
CA ARG A 206 0.36 -18.98 -8.33
C ARG A 206 1.53 -18.43 -9.15
N ASP A 207 2.67 -19.12 -9.15
CA ASP A 207 3.88 -18.61 -9.81
C ASP A 207 3.64 -18.47 -11.33
N GLN A 208 2.93 -19.42 -11.95
CA GLN A 208 2.58 -19.32 -13.36
C GLN A 208 1.63 -18.16 -13.67
N LEU A 209 0.65 -17.89 -12.79
CA LEU A 209 -0.29 -16.79 -12.96
C LEU A 209 0.38 -15.44 -12.73
N VAL A 210 1.29 -15.33 -11.75
CA VAL A 210 2.11 -14.14 -11.51
C VAL A 210 3.00 -13.85 -12.71
N ASP A 211 3.72 -14.86 -13.22
CA ASP A 211 4.53 -14.73 -14.43
C ASP A 211 3.71 -14.31 -15.67
N LEU A 212 2.52 -14.86 -15.81
CA LEU A 212 1.62 -14.50 -16.90
C LEU A 212 1.17 -13.04 -16.78
N LEU A 213 0.81 -12.62 -15.57
CA LEU A 213 0.38 -11.25 -15.27
C LEU A 213 1.51 -10.26 -15.56
N GLU A 214 2.73 -10.57 -15.14
CA GLU A 214 3.91 -9.75 -15.41
C GLU A 214 4.18 -9.62 -16.91
N LYS A 215 4.18 -10.72 -17.63
CA LYS A 215 4.35 -10.71 -19.09
C LYS A 215 3.27 -9.89 -19.81
N MET A 216 2.05 -9.92 -19.28
CA MET A 216 0.93 -9.15 -19.84
C MET A 216 1.06 -7.67 -19.57
N THR A 217 1.35 -7.26 -18.33
CA THR A 217 1.54 -5.85 -17.98
C THR A 217 2.77 -5.28 -18.70
N TRP A 218 3.86 -6.06 -18.79
CA TRP A 218 5.02 -5.66 -19.58
C TRP A 218 4.68 -5.46 -21.07
N LYS A 219 3.92 -6.39 -21.67
CA LYS A 219 3.46 -6.25 -23.04
C LYS A 219 2.52 -5.04 -23.20
N MET A 220 1.64 -4.80 -22.23
CA MET A 220 0.76 -3.63 -22.23
C MET A 220 1.55 -2.32 -22.28
N ASN A 221 2.65 -2.24 -21.54
CA ASN A 221 3.55 -1.08 -21.56
C ASN A 221 4.27 -0.87 -22.90
N GLN A 222 4.31 -1.88 -23.79
CA GLN A 222 4.92 -1.78 -25.13
C GLN A 222 3.91 -1.38 -26.22
N GLU A 223 2.62 -1.35 -25.91
CA GLU A 223 1.59 -0.88 -26.85
C GLU A 223 1.72 0.64 -27.07
N GLU A 224 1.15 1.17 -28.15
CA GLU A 224 1.05 2.63 -28.34
C GLU A 224 0.29 3.24 -27.13
N GLY A 225 1.01 4.03 -26.32
CA GLY A 225 0.46 4.61 -25.10
C GLY A 225 -0.54 5.72 -25.36
N SER A 226 -1.48 5.86 -24.45
CA SER A 226 -2.47 6.96 -24.45
C SER A 226 -1.94 8.26 -23.87
N GLY A 227 -0.77 8.23 -23.25
CA GLY A 227 -0.29 9.29 -22.33
C GLY A 227 -0.84 9.16 -20.91
N GLU A 228 -1.56 8.06 -20.62
CA GLU A 228 -2.11 7.77 -19.30
C GLU A 228 -1.39 6.59 -18.66
N ILE A 229 -1.31 6.61 -17.33
CA ILE A 229 -0.73 5.57 -16.51
C ILE A 229 -1.70 5.17 -15.40
N ALA A 230 -1.55 3.96 -14.87
CA ALA A 230 -2.35 3.49 -13.76
C ALA A 230 -1.60 2.47 -12.89
N ASN A 231 -1.96 2.43 -11.61
CA ASN A 231 -1.74 1.24 -10.82
C ASN A 231 -2.72 0.15 -11.31
N VAL A 232 -2.18 -0.88 -11.95
CA VAL A 232 -2.99 -1.91 -12.63
C VAL A 232 -3.88 -2.68 -11.66
N TYR A 233 -3.44 -2.86 -10.41
CA TYR A 233 -4.23 -3.52 -9.38
C TYR A 233 -5.58 -2.83 -9.12
N LEU A 234 -5.58 -1.50 -9.09
CA LEU A 234 -6.81 -0.72 -8.87
C LEU A 234 -7.56 -0.49 -10.18
N TRP A 235 -6.84 -0.15 -11.25
CA TRP A 235 -7.41 0.11 -12.56
C TRP A 235 -8.20 -1.09 -13.10
N ARG A 236 -7.80 -2.33 -12.82
CA ARG A 236 -8.53 -3.52 -13.24
C ARG A 236 -9.98 -3.56 -12.77
N LYS A 237 -10.25 -3.01 -11.57
CA LYS A 237 -11.60 -2.91 -10.99
C LYS A 237 -12.33 -1.63 -11.40
N ASN A 238 -11.61 -0.55 -11.53
CA ASN A 238 -12.18 0.76 -11.82
C ASN A 238 -11.37 1.48 -12.90
N THR A 239 -11.95 1.57 -14.10
CA THR A 239 -11.33 2.22 -15.27
C THR A 239 -11.00 3.69 -15.07
N HIS A 240 -11.58 4.35 -14.06
CA HIS A 240 -11.30 5.76 -13.76
C HIS A 240 -10.03 5.96 -12.92
N TYR A 241 -9.41 4.89 -12.40
CA TYR A 241 -8.13 4.98 -11.70
C TYR A 241 -6.95 5.02 -12.68
N HIS A 242 -6.85 6.13 -13.41
CA HIS A 242 -5.70 6.44 -14.25
C HIS A 242 -5.34 7.92 -14.12
N LEU A 243 -4.10 8.25 -14.40
CA LEU A 243 -3.52 9.58 -14.32
C LEU A 243 -2.86 9.94 -15.66
N PRO A 244 -2.85 11.22 -16.07
CA PRO A 244 -1.99 11.65 -17.16
C PRO A 244 -0.52 11.43 -16.78
N LYS A 245 0.29 10.79 -17.63
CA LYS A 245 1.71 10.52 -17.34
C LYS A 245 2.50 11.83 -17.13
N GLU A 246 2.09 12.89 -17.80
CA GLU A 246 2.69 14.22 -17.74
C GLU A 246 2.67 14.87 -16.34
N VAL A 247 1.83 14.37 -15.41
CA VAL A 247 1.83 14.89 -14.02
C VAL A 247 3.14 14.57 -13.29
N TYR A 248 3.93 13.61 -13.77
CA TYR A 248 5.21 13.21 -13.23
C TYR A 248 6.43 13.81 -13.98
N GLU A 249 6.23 14.73 -14.93
CA GLU A 249 7.33 15.36 -15.67
C GLU A 249 8.14 16.36 -14.83
N THR A 250 7.48 16.97 -13.86
CA THR A 250 8.10 17.91 -12.92
C THR A 250 7.75 17.53 -11.49
N GLU A 251 8.69 17.81 -10.59
CA GLU A 251 8.61 17.36 -9.20
C GLU A 251 9.16 18.37 -8.21
N THR A 252 8.70 18.29 -6.98
CA THR A 252 9.18 19.09 -5.87
C THR A 252 9.23 18.28 -4.58
N TYR A 253 9.89 18.83 -3.56
CA TYR A 253 9.91 18.29 -2.22
C TYR A 253 9.09 19.19 -1.29
N ILE A 254 8.11 18.60 -0.62
CA ILE A 254 7.27 19.29 0.35
C ILE A 254 7.49 18.75 1.77
N PRO A 255 7.20 19.53 2.82
CA PRO A 255 7.30 19.06 4.20
C PRO A 255 6.41 17.82 4.47
N PHE A 256 6.97 16.86 5.21
CA PHE A 256 6.27 15.68 5.69
C PHE A 256 6.83 15.29 7.07
N GLU A 257 6.07 15.56 8.15
CA GLU A 257 6.55 15.46 9.53
C GLU A 257 7.88 16.21 9.73
N ASN A 258 8.93 15.55 10.17
CA ASN A 258 10.26 16.13 10.40
C ASN A 258 11.21 16.01 9.18
N THR A 259 10.70 15.63 8.00
CA THR A 259 11.46 15.50 6.76
C THR A 259 10.76 16.17 5.58
N LYS A 260 11.20 15.85 4.38
CA LYS A 260 10.57 16.22 3.11
C LYS A 260 10.30 14.96 2.29
N ILE A 261 9.23 15.00 1.52
CA ILE A 261 8.85 13.92 0.63
C ILE A 261 8.69 14.45 -0.79
N ARG A 262 9.08 13.65 -1.77
CA ARG A 262 8.97 14.00 -3.19
C ARG A 262 7.54 13.83 -3.65
N VAL A 263 7.03 14.81 -4.37
CA VAL A 263 5.71 14.80 -4.99
C VAL A 263 5.80 15.38 -6.40
N PRO A 264 4.93 14.97 -7.35
CA PRO A 264 4.80 15.68 -8.62
C PRO A 264 4.32 17.12 -8.38
N ASP A 265 4.79 18.09 -9.18
CA ASP A 265 4.33 19.49 -9.05
C ASP A 265 2.83 19.62 -9.25
N ARG A 266 2.22 18.76 -10.07
CA ARG A 266 0.78 18.71 -10.34
C ARG A 266 0.01 17.82 -9.34
N TYR A 267 0.47 17.72 -8.10
CA TYR A 267 -0.16 16.87 -7.07
C TYR A 267 -1.64 17.20 -6.79
N GLU A 268 -2.08 18.44 -6.95
CA GLU A 268 -3.50 18.79 -6.77
C GLU A 268 -4.39 18.07 -7.77
N GLU A 269 -3.95 17.92 -9.02
CA GLU A 269 -4.67 17.17 -10.05
C GLU A 269 -4.78 15.68 -9.71
N ILE A 270 -3.69 15.09 -9.21
CA ILE A 270 -3.68 13.71 -8.72
C ILE A 270 -4.70 13.53 -7.58
N LEU A 271 -4.69 14.47 -6.63
CA LEU A 271 -5.61 14.43 -5.48
C LEU A 271 -7.07 14.63 -5.90
N GLU A 272 -7.34 15.48 -6.90
CA GLU A 272 -8.69 15.64 -7.44
C GLU A 272 -9.19 14.39 -8.16
N ILE A 273 -8.34 13.70 -8.90
CA ILE A 273 -8.68 12.43 -9.56
C ILE A 273 -8.97 11.34 -8.53
N LYS A 274 -8.14 11.21 -7.50
CA LYS A 274 -8.24 10.15 -6.49
C LYS A 274 -9.33 10.38 -5.43
N TYR A 275 -9.41 11.61 -4.92
CA TYR A 275 -10.27 11.96 -3.78
C TYR A 275 -11.39 12.95 -4.12
N ARG A 276 -11.54 13.32 -5.41
CA ARG A 276 -12.52 14.28 -5.89
C ARG A 276 -12.25 15.71 -5.37
N LYS A 277 -13.12 16.65 -5.74
CA LYS A 277 -12.96 18.09 -5.41
C LYS A 277 -12.89 18.41 -3.92
N ASN A 278 -13.37 17.50 -3.07
CA ASN A 278 -13.43 17.69 -1.62
C ASN A 278 -12.19 17.21 -0.87
N TRP A 279 -11.11 16.84 -1.56
CA TRP A 279 -9.89 16.32 -0.95
C TRP A 279 -9.26 17.24 0.12
N LYS A 280 -9.53 18.56 0.03
CA LYS A 280 -9.07 19.55 1.02
C LYS A 280 -9.78 19.43 2.38
N LEU A 281 -10.95 18.79 2.43
CA LEU A 281 -11.69 18.57 3.67
C LEU A 281 -11.17 17.31 4.38
N PRO A 282 -10.81 17.40 5.68
CA PRO A 282 -10.37 16.25 6.45
C PRO A 282 -11.56 15.33 6.79
N ILE A 283 -11.85 14.39 5.90
CA ILE A 283 -12.90 13.39 6.10
C ILE A 283 -12.26 12.12 6.68
N ARG A 284 -12.74 11.68 7.83
CA ARG A 284 -12.33 10.41 8.45
C ARG A 284 -13.08 9.27 7.78
N SER A 285 -12.55 8.78 6.66
CA SER A 285 -13.08 7.58 6.02
C SER A 285 -12.38 6.33 6.53
N GLY A 286 -13.04 5.17 6.49
CA GLY A 286 -12.42 3.87 6.72
C GLY A 286 -11.32 3.62 5.69
N GLY A 287 -10.13 3.16 6.11
CA GLY A 287 -9.10 2.62 5.22
C GLY A 287 -9.51 1.22 4.72
N LEU A 288 -8.75 0.71 3.75
CA LEU A 288 -8.91 -0.66 3.25
C LEU A 288 -8.38 -1.72 4.23
N HIS A 289 -7.70 -1.33 5.30
CA HIS A 289 -7.12 -2.20 6.32
C HIS A 289 -7.53 -1.77 7.72
N ASP A 290 -7.33 -2.67 8.68
CA ASP A 290 -7.61 -2.42 10.09
C ASP A 290 -6.61 -1.40 10.67
N TYR A 291 -7.13 -0.42 11.40
CA TYR A 291 -6.35 0.56 12.17
C TYR A 291 -6.32 0.14 13.65
N PRO A 292 -5.17 0.14 14.32
CA PRO A 292 -3.81 0.31 13.77
C PRO A 292 -3.30 -0.99 13.10
N SER A 293 -2.47 -0.85 12.07
CA SER A 293 -1.93 -1.96 11.26
C SER A 293 -1.19 -3.02 12.08
N TYR A 294 -0.59 -2.62 13.20
CA TYR A 294 0.12 -3.53 14.10
C TYR A 294 -0.79 -4.27 15.10
N ALA A 295 -2.10 -4.00 15.13
CA ALA A 295 -3.02 -4.63 16.09
C ALA A 295 -3.01 -6.16 16.01
N LYS A 296 -2.97 -6.72 14.79
CA LYS A 296 -2.90 -8.17 14.59
C LYS A 296 -1.57 -8.76 15.09
N GLN A 297 -0.47 -8.06 14.90
CA GLN A 297 0.84 -8.47 15.43
C GLN A 297 0.83 -8.48 16.95
N GLN A 298 0.23 -7.44 17.56
CA GLN A 298 0.08 -7.33 18.99
C GLN A 298 -0.79 -8.45 19.58
N GLU A 299 -1.89 -8.78 18.91
CA GLU A 299 -2.78 -9.89 19.32
C GLU A 299 -2.07 -11.25 19.20
N PHE A 300 -1.37 -11.48 18.08
CA PHE A 300 -0.58 -12.71 17.88
C PHE A 300 0.44 -12.93 18.99
N LEU A 301 1.18 -11.89 19.38
CA LEU A 301 2.21 -11.99 20.41
C LEU A 301 1.60 -12.23 21.80
N LYS A 302 0.47 -11.61 22.12
CA LYS A 302 -0.25 -11.88 23.38
C LYS A 302 -0.67 -13.34 23.50
N ASN A 303 -1.12 -13.93 22.40
CA ASN A 303 -1.61 -15.31 22.37
C ASN A 303 -0.49 -16.36 22.35
N ASN A 304 0.74 -15.97 22.02
CA ASN A 304 1.90 -16.86 21.93
C ASN A 304 2.95 -16.64 23.04
N GLU A 305 2.55 -16.13 24.21
CA GLU A 305 3.39 -15.92 25.42
C GLU A 305 4.58 -14.96 25.21
N ALA A 306 4.89 -14.54 23.98
CA ALA A 306 5.97 -13.59 23.70
C ALA A 306 5.58 -12.13 24.05
N GLY A 307 4.32 -11.88 24.36
CA GLY A 307 3.81 -10.53 24.67
C GLY A 307 4.40 -9.91 25.93
N GLU A 308 4.90 -10.73 26.87
CA GLU A 308 5.53 -10.23 28.10
C GLU A 308 6.94 -9.65 27.88
N LEU A 309 7.56 -9.93 26.72
CA LEU A 309 8.89 -9.43 26.38
C LEU A 309 8.91 -7.99 25.86
N PHE A 310 7.75 -7.41 25.59
CA PHE A 310 7.67 -6.05 25.03
C PHE A 310 7.44 -5.00 26.10
N ALA A 311 8.36 -4.02 26.14
CA ALA A 311 8.26 -2.85 27.04
C ALA A 311 7.09 -1.91 26.66
N TYR A 312 6.55 -2.04 25.45
CA TYR A 312 5.49 -1.18 24.91
C TYR A 312 4.26 -1.99 24.56
N HIS A 313 3.22 -1.89 25.38
CA HIS A 313 1.89 -2.32 25.03
C HIS A 313 0.95 -1.12 25.10
N PHE A 314 -0.16 -1.17 24.39
CA PHE A 314 -1.26 -0.29 24.71
C PHE A 314 -1.67 -0.54 26.17
N SER A 315 -1.72 0.50 26.96
CA SER A 315 -2.44 0.44 28.23
C SER A 315 -3.93 0.15 27.95
N ALA A 316 -4.62 -0.38 28.95
CA ALA A 316 -6.07 -0.60 28.80
C ALA A 316 -6.84 0.69 28.49
N GLU A 317 -6.31 1.85 28.92
CA GLU A 317 -6.87 3.15 28.65
C GLU A 317 -6.62 3.60 27.20
N GLU A 318 -5.42 3.40 26.67
CA GLU A 318 -5.09 3.67 25.27
C GLU A 318 -5.91 2.78 24.33
N MET A 319 -6.07 1.48 24.66
CA MET A 319 -6.92 0.58 23.89
C MET A 319 -8.36 1.06 23.84
N LYS A 320 -8.92 1.54 24.96
CA LYS A 320 -10.26 2.13 24.98
C LYS A 320 -10.37 3.38 24.12
N LYS A 321 -9.36 4.26 24.15
CA LYS A 321 -9.34 5.48 23.32
C LYS A 321 -9.26 5.12 21.84
N VAL A 322 -8.37 4.21 21.45
CA VAL A 322 -8.26 3.72 20.06
C VAL A 322 -9.57 3.08 19.60
N GLN A 323 -10.19 2.26 20.45
CA GLN A 323 -11.49 1.64 20.15
C GLN A 323 -12.60 2.68 19.97
N ALA A 324 -12.69 3.67 20.88
CA ALA A 324 -13.66 4.74 20.77
C ALA A 324 -13.48 5.59 19.50
N GLU A 325 -12.24 5.87 19.11
CA GLU A 325 -11.96 6.61 17.86
C GLU A 325 -12.24 5.74 16.62
N ARG A 326 -12.00 4.43 16.69
CA ARG A 326 -12.40 3.48 15.63
C ARG A 326 -13.91 3.46 15.43
N GLU A 327 -14.68 3.42 16.52
CA GLU A 327 -16.15 3.48 16.48
C GLU A 327 -16.65 4.80 15.86
N LYS A 328 -16.04 5.94 16.24
CA LYS A 328 -16.34 7.24 15.60
C LYS A 328 -16.00 7.25 14.11
N LYS A 329 -14.90 6.59 13.71
CA LYS A 329 -14.51 6.47 12.30
C LYS A 329 -15.59 5.74 11.49
N VAL A 330 -16.13 4.65 12.04
CA VAL A 330 -17.24 3.89 11.42
C VAL A 330 -18.51 4.75 11.33
N THR A 331 -18.88 5.43 12.42
CA THR A 331 -20.08 6.30 12.46
C THR A 331 -19.96 7.45 11.47
N LEU A 332 -18.78 8.09 11.38
CA LEU A 332 -18.52 9.15 10.39
C LEU A 332 -18.58 8.63 8.94
N GLN A 333 -18.11 7.40 8.70
CA GLN A 333 -18.26 6.77 7.40
C GLN A 333 -19.73 6.52 7.04
N GLU A 334 -20.53 6.10 8.00
CA GLU A 334 -21.98 5.94 7.81
C GLU A 334 -22.66 7.29 7.55
N GLU A 335 -22.29 8.35 8.27
CA GLU A 335 -22.77 9.72 8.02
C GLU A 335 -22.34 10.23 6.64
N VAL A 336 -21.07 10.03 6.26
CA VAL A 336 -20.56 10.40 4.92
C VAL A 336 -21.32 9.64 3.83
N ASN A 337 -21.55 8.35 4.02
CA ASN A 337 -22.32 7.52 3.07
C ASN A 337 -23.79 7.96 2.96
N ALA A 338 -24.37 8.46 4.06
CA ALA A 338 -25.73 9.01 4.05
C ALA A 338 -25.84 10.35 3.31
N PHE A 339 -24.80 11.19 3.40
CA PHE A 339 -24.74 12.48 2.68
C PHE A 339 -24.28 12.37 1.23
N PHE A 340 -23.52 11.32 0.87
CA PHE A 340 -22.97 11.09 -0.46
C PHE A 340 -23.27 9.67 -0.96
N PRO A 341 -24.50 9.41 -1.43
CA PRO A 341 -24.89 8.08 -1.96
C PRO A 341 -23.97 7.55 -3.06
N LEU A 342 -23.33 8.45 -3.83
CA LEU A 342 -22.35 8.12 -4.87
C LEU A 342 -21.07 7.43 -4.36
N PHE A 343 -20.75 7.52 -3.07
CA PHE A 343 -19.64 6.78 -2.48
C PHE A 343 -19.92 5.28 -2.29
N ARG A 344 -21.19 4.90 -2.22
CA ARG A 344 -21.63 3.51 -2.12
C ARG A 344 -21.40 2.73 -3.42
N GLU A 345 -21.64 3.37 -4.56
CA GLU A 345 -21.50 2.73 -5.88
C GLU A 345 -20.05 2.43 -6.27
N ILE A 346 -19.06 3.10 -5.65
CA ILE A 346 -17.64 2.90 -5.94
C ILE A 346 -17.06 1.65 -5.21
N HIS A 347 -17.71 1.19 -4.15
CA HIS A 347 -17.25 0.06 -3.34
C HIS A 347 -18.08 -1.21 -3.49
N GLU A 348 -19.25 -1.16 -4.15
CA GLU A 348 -20.13 -2.31 -4.37
C GLU A 348 -20.16 -2.81 -5.84
N GLU A 349 -19.48 -2.14 -6.79
CA GLU A 349 -19.23 -2.61 -8.15
C GLU A 349 -17.71 -2.91 -8.33
#